data_2123d6215bf30a6ad2849034c2956245
#
_entry.id   2123d6215bf30a6ad2849034c2956245
#
_cell.length_a   1.000
_cell.length_b   1.000
_cell.length_c   1.000
_cell.angle_alpha   90.00
_cell.angle_beta   90.00
_cell.angle_gamma   90.00
#
_symmetry.space_group_name_H-M   'P 1'
#
loop_
_entity.id
_entity.type
_entity.pdbx_description
1 polymer ?
#
loop_
_entity_poly.entity_id
_entity_poly.type
_entity_poly.pdbx_seq_one_letter_code
_entity_poly.pdbx_strand_id
1 'polypeptide(L)'
;MRKGPKIVVIGAGSASFGLTNLGAIMRTEELHGAQLYLCDLNQEGLGQITRLAERLNREWDAGMKIGQDTDCRKLLPGADFVIISVAIDREACWEKDHEIALKYGIIHYAENGGPGGFFHAARNIALLMPVFRSIEELCPNALVLNFTNPMTRICTAAARYTKLKMVGICHQIDFGYMMAGRILGRTLGLSINHDYCFRWNHDPEEHRIADAAHERLDILAAGTNHFTWFLSIKDKQTGEELLPLFKKLFLEQKEFEPYTRSIIETFDQCPTSGDAHFLEYMPFTSNRARGGWERYDIQMYPLKGQDLMRDQMWQDIADMADGKKGIDGLKHVKTERAEIIMASVWTDSHHYDYAVNLPNTQADH
;
A
#
# COMPACT_ATOMS: atom_id res chain seq x y z
N MET A 1 5.18 -12.63 -31.98
CA MET A 1 5.12 -11.66 -30.86
C MET A 1 4.82 -12.44 -29.58
N ARG A 2 5.56 -12.22 -28.51
CA ARG A 2 5.27 -12.81 -27.21
C ARG A 2 3.91 -12.24 -26.76
N LYS A 3 2.96 -13.09 -26.43
CA LYS A 3 1.66 -12.67 -25.92
C LYS A 3 1.92 -11.90 -24.61
N GLY A 4 1.36 -10.70 -24.44
CA GLY A 4 1.53 -9.95 -23.20
C GLY A 4 1.06 -10.75 -21.98
N PRO A 5 1.48 -10.38 -20.76
CA PRO A 5 1.14 -11.12 -19.54
C PRO A 5 -0.37 -11.14 -19.29
N LYS A 6 -0.82 -12.20 -18.61
CA LYS A 6 -2.18 -12.28 -18.09
C LYS A 6 -2.22 -11.83 -16.64
N ILE A 7 -2.93 -10.75 -16.39
CA ILE A 7 -3.08 -10.12 -15.08
C ILE A 7 -4.53 -10.32 -14.61
N VAL A 8 -4.72 -10.90 -13.45
CA VAL A 8 -6.03 -11.06 -12.81
C VAL A 8 -6.07 -10.19 -11.54
N VAL A 9 -7.08 -9.33 -11.43
CA VAL A 9 -7.27 -8.46 -10.27
C VAL A 9 -8.48 -8.94 -9.49
N ILE A 10 -8.29 -9.33 -8.24
CA ILE A 10 -9.32 -9.74 -7.30
C ILE A 10 -9.57 -8.61 -6.31
N GLY A 11 -10.80 -8.12 -6.23
CA GLY A 11 -11.18 -6.89 -5.54
C GLY A 11 -11.17 -5.66 -6.46
N ALA A 12 -11.37 -5.88 -7.76
CA ALA A 12 -11.34 -4.82 -8.77
C ALA A 12 -12.55 -3.87 -8.69
N GLY A 13 -13.67 -4.30 -8.15
CA GLY A 13 -14.88 -3.49 -7.95
C GLY A 13 -14.77 -2.53 -6.76
N SER A 14 -13.60 -1.93 -6.53
CA SER A 14 -13.38 -0.91 -5.50
C SER A 14 -13.07 0.44 -6.14
N ALA A 15 -13.58 1.53 -5.53
CA ALA A 15 -13.33 2.89 -6.00
C ALA A 15 -11.82 3.22 -6.02
N SER A 16 -11.09 2.82 -4.99
CA SER A 16 -9.63 3.02 -4.90
C SER A 16 -8.87 2.33 -6.03
N PHE A 17 -9.22 1.08 -6.38
CA PHE A 17 -8.61 0.40 -7.52
C PHE A 17 -8.87 1.16 -8.84
N GLY A 18 -10.12 1.58 -9.07
CA GLY A 18 -10.50 2.23 -10.34
C GLY A 18 -9.76 3.53 -10.62
N LEU A 19 -9.56 4.37 -9.60
CA LEU A 19 -8.93 5.68 -9.81
C LEU A 19 -7.41 5.64 -9.85
N THR A 20 -6.78 4.75 -9.10
CA THR A 20 -5.32 4.75 -8.95
C THR A 20 -4.65 3.63 -9.74
N ASN A 21 -5.02 2.39 -9.46
CA ASN A 21 -4.27 1.23 -9.95
C ASN A 21 -4.60 0.89 -11.40
N LEU A 22 -5.86 1.06 -11.81
CA LEU A 22 -6.26 0.84 -13.19
C LEU A 22 -5.53 1.80 -14.13
N GLY A 23 -5.51 3.10 -13.77
CA GLY A 23 -4.79 4.12 -14.52
C GLY A 23 -3.31 3.79 -14.67
N ALA A 24 -2.66 3.34 -13.60
CA ALA A 24 -1.25 2.97 -13.64
C ALA A 24 -0.97 1.75 -14.52
N ILE A 25 -1.77 0.69 -14.42
CA ILE A 25 -1.63 -0.49 -15.29
C ILE A 25 -1.79 -0.10 -16.76
N MET A 26 -2.80 0.73 -17.07
CA MET A 26 -3.13 1.09 -18.45
C MET A 26 -2.14 2.03 -19.12
N ARG A 27 -1.51 2.97 -18.36
CA ARG A 27 -0.51 3.90 -18.92
C ARG A 27 0.87 3.30 -19.09
N THR A 28 1.13 2.13 -18.49
CA THR A 28 2.43 1.47 -18.54
C THR A 28 2.61 0.83 -19.90
N GLU A 29 3.44 1.43 -20.75
CA GLU A 29 3.62 1.02 -22.16
C GLU A 29 4.09 -0.43 -22.28
N GLU A 30 4.91 -0.89 -21.33
CA GLU A 30 5.43 -2.26 -21.29
C GLU A 30 4.34 -3.30 -21.01
N LEU A 31 3.19 -2.88 -20.49
CA LEU A 31 2.01 -3.72 -20.30
C LEU A 31 1.02 -3.65 -21.45
N HIS A 32 1.27 -2.81 -22.48
CA HIS A 32 0.40 -2.74 -23.64
C HIS A 32 0.31 -4.09 -24.34
N GLY A 33 -0.91 -4.47 -24.74
CA GLY A 33 -1.20 -5.78 -25.30
C GLY A 33 -1.38 -6.92 -24.27
N ALA A 34 -1.29 -6.63 -22.98
CA ALA A 34 -1.57 -7.59 -21.90
C ALA A 34 -3.05 -8.02 -21.87
N GLN A 35 -3.33 -9.06 -21.11
CA GLN A 35 -4.69 -9.49 -20.80
C GLN A 35 -5.01 -9.09 -19.36
N LEU A 36 -5.95 -8.16 -19.18
CA LEU A 36 -6.41 -7.69 -17.87
C LEU A 36 -7.79 -8.25 -17.57
N TYR A 37 -7.88 -9.05 -16.50
CA TYR A 37 -9.12 -9.64 -16.04
C TYR A 37 -9.49 -9.12 -14.66
N LEU A 38 -10.70 -8.59 -14.53
CA LEU A 38 -11.22 -7.93 -13.34
C LEU A 38 -12.21 -8.85 -12.63
N CYS A 39 -12.03 -9.06 -11.34
CA CYS A 39 -12.90 -9.89 -10.52
C CYS A 39 -13.36 -9.15 -9.27
N ASP A 40 -14.65 -9.17 -9.00
CA ASP A 40 -15.22 -8.67 -7.74
C ASP A 40 -16.60 -9.28 -7.49
N LEU A 41 -16.98 -9.42 -6.22
CA LEU A 41 -18.33 -9.84 -5.83
C LEU A 41 -19.36 -8.72 -6.03
N ASN A 42 -18.94 -7.47 -5.98
CA ASN A 42 -19.76 -6.30 -6.30
C ASN A 42 -19.92 -6.16 -7.81
N GLN A 43 -20.95 -6.74 -8.36
CA GLN A 43 -21.20 -6.76 -9.80
C GLN A 43 -21.41 -5.36 -10.39
N GLU A 44 -22.02 -4.44 -9.66
CA GLU A 44 -22.24 -3.06 -10.12
C GLU A 44 -20.91 -2.31 -10.22
N GLY A 45 -20.12 -2.30 -9.13
CA GLY A 45 -18.81 -1.67 -9.11
C GLY A 45 -17.87 -2.28 -10.16
N LEU A 46 -17.87 -3.60 -10.30
CA LEU A 46 -17.08 -4.31 -11.32
C LEU A 46 -17.45 -3.84 -12.74
N GLY A 47 -18.75 -3.68 -13.02
CA GLY A 47 -19.22 -3.18 -14.30
C GLY A 47 -18.78 -1.73 -14.57
N GLN A 48 -18.79 -0.87 -13.57
CA GLN A 48 -18.32 0.52 -13.69
C GLN A 48 -16.80 0.57 -13.97
N ILE A 49 -16.01 -0.16 -13.22
CA ILE A 49 -14.55 -0.25 -13.40
C ILE A 49 -14.20 -0.83 -14.77
N THR A 50 -14.94 -1.84 -15.23
CA THR A 50 -14.69 -2.43 -16.55
C THR A 50 -14.95 -1.44 -17.68
N ARG A 51 -16.05 -0.66 -17.61
CA ARG A 51 -16.30 0.40 -18.59
C ARG A 51 -15.21 1.47 -18.60
N LEU A 52 -14.72 1.86 -17.41
CA LEU A 52 -13.58 2.77 -17.31
C LEU A 52 -12.32 2.16 -17.94
N ALA A 53 -12.03 0.88 -17.65
CA ALA A 53 -10.90 0.16 -18.24
C ALA A 53 -10.96 0.12 -19.77
N GLU A 54 -12.13 -0.16 -20.34
CA GLU A 54 -12.36 -0.15 -21.79
C GLU A 54 -12.17 1.24 -22.40
N ARG A 55 -12.58 2.29 -21.69
CA ARG A 55 -12.33 3.67 -22.12
C ARG A 55 -10.86 4.01 -22.13
N LEU A 56 -10.13 3.73 -21.02
CA LEU A 56 -8.69 3.96 -20.93
C LEU A 56 -7.94 3.19 -22.01
N ASN A 57 -8.28 1.92 -22.20
CA ASN A 57 -7.67 1.05 -23.22
C ASN A 57 -7.80 1.66 -24.63
N ARG A 58 -8.95 2.20 -24.96
CA ARG A 58 -9.23 2.84 -26.26
C ARG A 58 -8.53 4.19 -26.40
N GLU A 59 -8.62 5.07 -25.39
CA GLU A 59 -8.11 6.45 -25.47
C GLU A 59 -6.58 6.53 -25.30
N TRP A 60 -5.96 5.56 -24.65
CA TRP A 60 -4.50 5.48 -24.45
C TRP A 60 -3.83 4.44 -25.37
N ASP A 61 -4.59 3.84 -26.28
CA ASP A 61 -4.10 2.85 -27.25
C ASP A 61 -3.31 1.70 -26.59
N ALA A 62 -3.75 1.27 -25.41
CA ALA A 62 -3.04 0.22 -24.66
C ALA A 62 -3.17 -1.18 -25.28
N GLY A 63 -4.13 -1.42 -26.18
CA GLY A 63 -4.30 -2.66 -26.90
C GLY A 63 -4.55 -3.89 -26.01
N MET A 64 -4.98 -3.69 -24.79
CA MET A 64 -5.20 -4.76 -23.81
C MET A 64 -6.48 -5.55 -24.11
N LYS A 65 -6.45 -6.84 -23.81
CA LYS A 65 -7.67 -7.65 -23.75
C LYS A 65 -8.28 -7.55 -22.36
N ILE A 66 -9.46 -6.95 -22.25
CA ILE A 66 -10.18 -6.80 -20.98
C ILE A 66 -11.28 -7.85 -20.86
N GLY A 67 -11.44 -8.40 -19.65
CA GLY A 67 -12.53 -9.30 -19.29
C GLY A 67 -12.90 -9.16 -17.83
N GLN A 68 -14.10 -9.64 -17.46
CA GLN A 68 -14.57 -9.61 -16.07
C GLN A 68 -15.42 -10.84 -15.74
N ASP A 69 -15.42 -11.26 -14.49
CA ASP A 69 -16.35 -12.24 -13.91
C ASP A 69 -16.39 -12.04 -12.38
N THR A 70 -17.50 -12.41 -11.76
CA THR A 70 -17.62 -12.42 -10.29
C THR A 70 -16.99 -13.68 -9.67
N ASP A 71 -16.71 -14.71 -10.46
CA ASP A 71 -16.02 -15.92 -10.05
C ASP A 71 -14.57 -15.90 -10.55
N CYS A 72 -13.63 -15.65 -9.62
CA CYS A 72 -12.20 -15.62 -9.94
C CYS A 72 -11.69 -16.93 -10.54
N ARG A 73 -12.29 -18.08 -10.22
CA ARG A 73 -11.86 -19.37 -10.74
C ARG A 73 -11.94 -19.46 -12.27
N LYS A 74 -12.87 -18.73 -12.89
CA LYS A 74 -12.98 -18.66 -14.35
C LYS A 74 -11.87 -17.83 -14.99
N LEU A 75 -11.31 -16.88 -14.24
CA LEU A 75 -10.31 -15.93 -14.73
C LEU A 75 -8.87 -16.40 -14.47
N LEU A 76 -8.64 -17.15 -13.40
CA LEU A 76 -7.31 -17.58 -12.94
C LEU A 76 -6.52 -18.48 -13.91
N PRO A 77 -7.12 -19.43 -14.67
CA PRO A 77 -6.32 -20.33 -15.49
C PRO A 77 -5.34 -19.60 -16.41
N GLY A 78 -4.04 -19.90 -16.26
CA GLY A 78 -2.98 -19.29 -17.07
C GLY A 78 -2.65 -17.83 -16.71
N ALA A 79 -3.01 -17.36 -15.52
CA ALA A 79 -2.56 -16.07 -15.02
C ALA A 79 -1.05 -16.10 -14.73
N ASP A 80 -0.36 -15.02 -15.13
CA ASP A 80 1.04 -14.76 -14.80
C ASP A 80 1.14 -13.95 -13.49
N PHE A 81 0.18 -13.05 -13.29
CA PHE A 81 0.09 -12.18 -12.10
C PHE A 81 -1.32 -12.18 -11.54
N VAL A 82 -1.42 -12.20 -10.21
CA VAL A 82 -2.70 -12.02 -9.49
C VAL A 82 -2.53 -10.89 -8.49
N ILE A 83 -3.31 -9.83 -8.67
CA ILE A 83 -3.37 -8.70 -7.73
C ILE A 83 -4.56 -8.91 -6.81
N ILE A 84 -4.35 -8.84 -5.49
CA ILE A 84 -5.40 -9.00 -4.48
C ILE A 84 -5.52 -7.71 -3.66
N SER A 85 -6.71 -7.11 -3.69
CA SER A 85 -7.03 -5.91 -2.93
C SER A 85 -8.50 -5.96 -2.51
N VAL A 86 -8.81 -6.75 -1.49
CA VAL A 86 -10.18 -6.99 -1.03
C VAL A 86 -10.41 -6.44 0.38
N ALA A 87 -11.62 -5.98 0.64
CA ALA A 87 -12.11 -5.67 1.97
C ALA A 87 -13.64 -5.84 1.99
N ILE A 88 -14.19 -6.46 3.04
CA ILE A 88 -15.62 -6.59 3.24
C ILE A 88 -16.01 -5.82 4.49
N ASP A 89 -16.97 -4.90 4.34
CA ASP A 89 -17.51 -4.07 5.44
C ASP A 89 -16.40 -3.49 6.34
N ARG A 90 -15.34 -3.01 5.71
CA ARG A 90 -14.08 -2.63 6.38
C ARG A 90 -14.34 -1.64 7.51
N GLU A 91 -14.97 -0.51 7.20
CA GLU A 91 -15.20 0.57 8.15
C GLU A 91 -16.13 0.13 9.30
N ALA A 92 -17.22 -0.55 8.98
CA ALA A 92 -18.17 -1.04 9.98
C ALA A 92 -17.54 -2.10 10.91
N CYS A 93 -16.68 -2.94 10.37
CA CYS A 93 -15.93 -3.91 11.18
C CYS A 93 -14.88 -3.23 12.05
N TRP A 94 -14.16 -2.24 11.54
CA TRP A 94 -13.17 -1.49 12.30
C TRP A 94 -13.80 -0.69 13.44
N GLU A 95 -14.92 -0.03 13.18
CA GLU A 95 -15.65 0.70 14.22
C GLU A 95 -15.98 -0.20 15.41
N LYS A 96 -16.48 -1.41 15.13
CA LYS A 96 -16.77 -2.41 16.19
C LYS A 96 -15.50 -2.90 16.90
N ASP A 97 -14.42 -3.16 16.17
CA ASP A 97 -13.15 -3.58 16.75
C ASP A 97 -12.58 -2.51 17.67
N HIS A 98 -12.66 -1.22 17.26
CA HIS A 98 -12.22 -0.09 18.07
C HIS A 98 -13.11 0.11 19.32
N GLU A 99 -14.43 0.07 19.15
CA GLU A 99 -15.36 0.18 20.29
C GLU A 99 -15.13 -0.89 21.36
N ILE A 100 -14.92 -2.14 20.93
CA ILE A 100 -14.70 -3.26 21.85
C ILE A 100 -13.34 -3.06 22.56
N ALA A 101 -12.28 -2.78 21.84
CA ALA A 101 -10.98 -2.55 22.42
C ALA A 101 -10.97 -1.39 23.42
N LEU A 102 -11.68 -0.29 23.09
CA LEU A 102 -11.78 0.89 23.94
C LEU A 102 -12.47 0.60 25.28
N LYS A 103 -13.45 -0.33 25.33
CA LYS A 103 -14.07 -0.78 26.60
C LYS A 103 -13.06 -1.37 27.58
N TYR A 104 -11.94 -1.91 27.06
CA TYR A 104 -10.84 -2.44 27.85
C TYR A 104 -9.63 -1.47 27.98
N GLY A 105 -9.83 -0.21 27.58
CA GLY A 105 -8.79 0.81 27.67
C GLY A 105 -7.67 0.67 26.64
N ILE A 106 -7.92 -0.02 25.53
CA ILE A 106 -6.98 -0.20 24.44
C ILE A 106 -7.41 0.69 23.28
N ILE A 107 -6.48 1.51 22.80
CA ILE A 107 -6.70 2.41 21.66
C ILE A 107 -5.97 1.82 20.45
N HIS A 108 -6.62 1.88 19.28
CA HIS A 108 -6.04 1.53 17.99
C HIS A 108 -6.04 2.74 17.07
N TYR A 109 -5.01 2.86 16.22
CA TYR A 109 -5.01 3.82 15.13
C TYR A 109 -5.77 3.26 13.92
N ALA A 110 -5.36 2.09 13.45
CA ALA A 110 -5.92 1.44 12.27
C ALA A 110 -6.14 -0.08 12.50
N GLU A 111 -5.85 -0.91 11.50
CA GLU A 111 -6.20 -2.34 11.50
C GLU A 111 -5.04 -3.29 11.80
N ASN A 112 -3.85 -2.79 12.12
CA ASN A 112 -2.64 -3.65 12.17
C ASN A 112 -2.25 -4.09 13.58
N GLY A 113 -2.52 -3.30 14.61
CA GLY A 113 -2.13 -3.56 15.98
C GLY A 113 -3.23 -4.13 16.87
N GLY A 114 -2.84 -4.67 18.03
CA GLY A 114 -3.71 -5.06 19.13
C GLY A 114 -4.83 -6.04 18.81
N PRO A 115 -5.90 -6.07 19.64
CA PRO A 115 -7.04 -6.97 19.45
C PRO A 115 -7.79 -6.73 18.15
N GLY A 116 -7.96 -5.45 17.73
CA GLY A 116 -8.62 -5.12 16.47
C GLY A 116 -7.86 -5.69 15.28
N GLY A 117 -6.53 -5.54 15.25
CA GLY A 117 -5.68 -6.14 14.21
C GLY A 117 -5.76 -7.66 14.16
N PHE A 118 -5.94 -8.33 15.31
CA PHE A 118 -6.18 -9.78 15.36
C PHE A 118 -7.49 -10.17 14.67
N PHE A 119 -8.61 -9.51 15.03
CA PHE A 119 -9.90 -9.84 14.45
C PHE A 119 -9.98 -9.47 12.97
N HIS A 120 -9.40 -8.35 12.58
CA HIS A 120 -9.29 -7.96 11.18
C HIS A 120 -8.48 -9.00 10.37
N ALA A 121 -7.35 -9.47 10.91
CA ALA A 121 -6.57 -10.55 10.29
C ALA A 121 -7.38 -11.84 10.14
N ALA A 122 -8.08 -12.27 11.20
CA ALA A 122 -8.87 -13.49 11.17
C ALA A 122 -9.97 -13.44 10.09
N ARG A 123 -10.67 -12.31 9.97
CA ARG A 123 -11.71 -12.12 8.93
C ARG A 123 -11.12 -12.19 7.52
N ASN A 124 -10.04 -11.47 7.26
CA ASN A 124 -9.45 -11.42 5.91
C ASN A 124 -8.72 -12.71 5.54
N ILE A 125 -8.09 -13.39 6.48
CA ILE A 125 -7.51 -14.72 6.22
C ILE A 125 -8.61 -15.73 5.89
N ALA A 126 -9.72 -15.74 6.63
CA ALA A 126 -10.85 -16.62 6.35
C ALA A 126 -11.44 -16.37 4.95
N LEU A 127 -11.54 -15.10 4.55
CA LEU A 127 -11.97 -14.69 3.20
C LEU A 127 -11.02 -15.14 2.11
N LEU A 128 -9.72 -14.97 2.32
CA LEU A 128 -8.70 -15.14 1.28
C LEU A 128 -8.20 -16.58 1.14
N MET A 129 -8.26 -17.41 2.17
CA MET A 129 -7.75 -18.80 2.07
C MET A 129 -8.41 -19.61 0.94
N PRO A 130 -9.73 -19.54 0.68
CA PRO A 130 -10.34 -20.18 -0.50
C PRO A 130 -9.81 -19.64 -1.83
N VAL A 131 -9.56 -18.32 -1.90
CA VAL A 131 -8.96 -17.67 -3.08
C VAL A 131 -7.54 -18.17 -3.30
N PHE A 132 -6.72 -18.22 -2.25
CA PHE A 132 -5.35 -18.74 -2.32
C PHE A 132 -5.31 -20.19 -2.82
N ARG A 133 -6.22 -21.05 -2.34
CA ARG A 133 -6.34 -22.42 -2.85
C ARG A 133 -6.71 -22.46 -4.33
N SER A 134 -7.59 -21.56 -4.76
CA SER A 134 -7.96 -21.47 -6.17
C SER A 134 -6.78 -21.01 -7.04
N ILE A 135 -5.95 -20.08 -6.57
CA ILE A 135 -4.75 -19.65 -7.29
C ILE A 135 -3.73 -20.80 -7.33
N GLU A 136 -3.49 -21.47 -6.22
CA GLU A 136 -2.57 -22.62 -6.12
C GLU A 136 -2.96 -23.75 -7.08
N GLU A 137 -4.27 -24.01 -7.25
CA GLU A 137 -4.80 -25.03 -8.16
C GLU A 137 -4.73 -24.59 -9.63
N LEU A 138 -5.12 -23.37 -9.96
CA LEU A 138 -5.42 -22.93 -11.33
C LEU A 138 -4.28 -22.17 -12.01
N CYS A 139 -3.39 -21.53 -11.24
CA CYS A 139 -2.22 -20.81 -11.73
C CYS A 139 -1.06 -20.84 -10.74
N PRO A 140 -0.51 -22.02 -10.42
CA PRO A 140 0.49 -22.23 -9.34
C PRO A 140 1.81 -21.48 -9.56
N ASN A 141 2.08 -21.02 -10.77
CA ASN A 141 3.30 -20.28 -11.10
C ASN A 141 3.11 -18.76 -11.07
N ALA A 142 1.87 -18.27 -10.88
CA ALA A 142 1.59 -16.84 -10.83
C ALA A 142 2.29 -16.17 -9.66
N LEU A 143 2.79 -14.95 -9.87
CA LEU A 143 3.19 -14.08 -8.79
C LEU A 143 1.96 -13.36 -8.22
N VAL A 144 1.74 -13.49 -6.91
CA VAL A 144 0.61 -12.88 -6.22
C VAL A 144 1.07 -11.61 -5.53
N LEU A 145 0.45 -10.48 -5.87
CA LEU A 145 0.69 -9.17 -5.27
C LEU A 145 -0.46 -8.85 -4.32
N ASN A 146 -0.19 -8.88 -3.01
CA ASN A 146 -1.22 -8.68 -2.00
C ASN A 146 -1.20 -7.26 -1.43
N PHE A 147 -2.30 -6.55 -1.59
CA PHE A 147 -2.54 -5.22 -1.00
C PHE A 147 -3.58 -5.26 0.11
N THR A 148 -4.13 -6.42 0.41
CA THR A 148 -5.12 -6.58 1.48
C THR A 148 -4.44 -6.54 2.85
N ASN A 149 -5.00 -5.75 3.76
CA ASN A 149 -4.56 -5.65 5.16
C ASN A 149 -5.28 -6.65 6.07
N PRO A 150 -4.67 -7.03 7.19
CA PRO A 150 -3.30 -6.71 7.65
C PRO A 150 -2.25 -7.49 6.85
N MET A 151 -1.51 -6.80 6.01
CA MET A 151 -0.69 -7.37 4.94
C MET A 151 0.27 -8.47 5.41
N THR A 152 1.09 -8.21 6.42
CA THR A 152 2.05 -9.20 6.94
C THR A 152 1.37 -10.48 7.42
N ARG A 153 0.22 -10.39 8.10
CA ARG A 153 -0.49 -11.56 8.63
C ARG A 153 -1.10 -12.41 7.54
N ILE A 154 -1.61 -11.76 6.50
CA ILE A 154 -2.17 -12.42 5.31
C ILE A 154 -1.05 -13.15 4.55
N CYS A 155 0.07 -12.47 4.30
CA CYS A 155 1.23 -13.07 3.64
C CYS A 155 1.82 -14.24 4.47
N THR A 156 1.87 -14.10 5.81
CA THR A 156 2.30 -15.19 6.70
C THR A 156 1.36 -16.39 6.61
N ALA A 157 0.04 -16.16 6.55
CA ALA A 157 -0.93 -17.25 6.39
C ALA A 157 -0.75 -17.94 5.02
N ALA A 158 -0.60 -17.17 3.93
CA ALA A 158 -0.33 -17.73 2.62
C ALA A 158 0.95 -18.58 2.61
N ALA A 159 2.06 -18.06 3.14
CA ALA A 159 3.34 -18.77 3.19
C ALA A 159 3.30 -20.07 4.02
N ARG A 160 2.52 -20.09 5.12
CA ARG A 160 2.40 -21.26 5.98
C ARG A 160 1.48 -22.36 5.45
N TYR A 161 0.43 -21.98 4.73
CA TYR A 161 -0.65 -22.90 4.38
C TYR A 161 -0.81 -23.13 2.88
N THR A 162 0.03 -22.49 2.04
CA THR A 162 0.05 -22.64 0.60
C THR A 162 1.48 -22.65 0.05
N LYS A 163 1.62 -22.92 -1.25
CA LYS A 163 2.90 -22.82 -1.99
C LYS A 163 2.94 -21.60 -2.91
N LEU A 164 2.09 -20.59 -2.67
CA LEU A 164 2.01 -19.41 -3.50
C LEU A 164 3.29 -18.58 -3.43
N LYS A 165 3.72 -18.08 -4.58
CA LYS A 165 4.71 -17.01 -4.66
C LYS A 165 3.98 -15.70 -4.41
N MET A 166 4.05 -15.17 -3.19
CA MET A 166 3.31 -13.97 -2.78
C MET A 166 4.24 -12.90 -2.24
N VAL A 167 3.95 -11.68 -2.65
CA VAL A 167 4.59 -10.46 -2.15
C VAL A 167 3.51 -9.57 -1.57
N GLY A 168 3.72 -9.04 -0.37
CA GLY A 168 2.87 -8.02 0.23
C GLY A 168 3.40 -6.63 -0.08
N ILE A 169 2.52 -5.70 -0.44
CA ILE A 169 2.87 -4.35 -0.85
C ILE A 169 2.11 -3.34 -0.01
N CYS A 170 2.79 -2.28 0.44
CA CYS A 170 2.25 -1.21 1.26
C CYS A 170 2.99 0.09 1.01
N HIS A 171 2.30 1.24 1.20
CA HIS A 171 2.88 2.59 1.08
C HIS A 171 3.80 2.98 2.25
N GLN A 172 4.03 2.13 3.22
CA GLN A 172 4.74 2.49 4.43
C GLN A 172 6.14 3.04 4.16
N ILE A 173 6.86 2.49 3.18
CA ILE A 173 8.21 2.97 2.84
C ILE A 173 8.19 4.36 2.23
N ASP A 174 7.15 4.72 1.47
CA ASP A 174 7.00 6.07 0.92
C ASP A 174 6.94 7.12 2.03
N PHE A 175 6.30 6.80 3.16
CA PHE A 175 6.35 7.68 4.32
C PHE A 175 7.78 7.82 4.88
N GLY A 176 8.55 6.75 4.87
CA GLY A 176 9.97 6.79 5.20
C GLY A 176 10.75 7.74 4.27
N TYR A 177 10.51 7.66 2.96
CA TYR A 177 11.08 8.60 1.99
C TYR A 177 10.59 10.03 2.23
N MET A 178 9.32 10.26 2.53
CA MET A 178 8.80 11.58 2.86
C MET A 178 9.49 12.17 4.11
N MET A 179 9.64 11.38 5.18
CA MET A 179 10.38 11.80 6.37
C MET A 179 11.84 12.15 6.04
N ALA A 180 12.52 11.27 5.32
CA ALA A 180 13.91 11.48 4.94
C ALA A 180 14.06 12.71 4.03
N GLY A 181 13.21 12.87 3.04
CA GLY A 181 13.19 14.03 2.15
C GLY A 181 12.95 15.35 2.89
N ARG A 182 11.97 15.37 3.79
CA ARG A 182 11.70 16.56 4.62
C ARG A 182 12.86 16.93 5.52
N ILE A 183 13.48 15.98 6.19
CA ILE A 183 14.57 16.21 7.15
C ILE A 183 15.89 16.56 6.46
N LEU A 184 16.26 15.81 5.43
CA LEU A 184 17.51 15.99 4.69
C LEU A 184 17.42 17.00 3.56
N GLY A 185 16.22 17.38 3.15
CA GLY A 185 15.96 18.13 1.92
C GLY A 185 16.70 19.46 1.83
N ARG A 186 16.82 20.22 2.94
CA ARG A 186 17.60 21.45 2.96
C ARG A 186 19.08 21.20 2.68
N THR A 187 19.65 20.16 3.28
CA THR A 187 21.06 19.78 3.09
C THR A 187 21.31 19.29 1.67
N LEU A 188 20.35 18.58 1.09
CA LEU A 188 20.46 18.01 -0.26
C LEU A 188 19.99 18.95 -1.37
N GLY A 189 19.48 20.13 -1.03
CA GLY A 189 18.97 21.12 -1.98
C GLY A 189 17.71 20.66 -2.73
N LEU A 190 16.85 19.85 -2.09
CA LEU A 190 15.59 19.39 -2.70
C LEU A 190 14.61 20.56 -2.82
N SER A 191 13.89 20.63 -3.96
CA SER A 191 12.87 21.66 -4.21
C SER A 191 11.50 21.23 -3.65
N ILE A 192 11.35 21.24 -2.33
CA ILE A 192 10.17 20.81 -1.58
C ILE A 192 9.81 21.80 -0.47
N ASN A 193 8.62 21.64 0.11
CA ASN A 193 8.29 22.33 1.36
C ASN A 193 8.97 21.64 2.55
N HIS A 194 10.09 22.20 3.02
CA HIS A 194 10.88 21.62 4.12
C HIS A 194 10.21 21.69 5.50
N ASP A 195 9.15 22.46 5.64
CA ASP A 195 8.43 22.64 6.91
C ASP A 195 7.02 22.00 6.85
N TYR A 196 6.78 21.16 5.83
CA TYR A 196 5.51 20.47 5.65
C TYR A 196 5.20 19.55 6.85
N CYS A 197 3.97 19.62 7.33
CA CYS A 197 3.42 18.72 8.35
C CYS A 197 2.54 17.68 7.68
N PHE A 198 2.93 16.44 7.71
CA PHE A 198 2.16 15.33 7.14
C PHE A 198 0.80 15.19 7.85
N ARG A 199 -0.28 15.12 7.06
CA ARG A 199 -1.65 15.03 7.56
C ARG A 199 -2.41 13.80 7.09
N TRP A 200 -1.76 12.93 6.33
CA TRP A 200 -2.37 11.71 5.77
C TRP A 200 -3.64 11.97 4.94
N ASN A 201 -3.69 13.06 4.22
CA ASN A 201 -4.83 13.49 3.42
C ASN A 201 -4.58 13.41 1.92
N HIS A 202 -3.50 12.73 1.48
CA HIS A 202 -3.07 12.65 0.08
C HIS A 202 -2.83 14.02 -0.55
N ASP A 203 -2.29 14.95 0.22
CA ASP A 203 -1.89 16.25 -0.28
C ASP A 203 -0.84 16.09 -1.40
N PRO A 204 -0.96 16.82 -2.52
CA PRO A 204 0.04 16.78 -3.59
C PRO A 204 1.48 17.08 -3.12
N GLU A 205 1.65 17.83 -2.04
CA GLU A 205 2.97 18.09 -1.48
C GLU A 205 3.59 16.85 -0.84
N GLU A 206 2.81 15.95 -0.25
CA GLU A 206 3.30 14.68 0.28
C GLU A 206 3.94 13.85 -0.85
N HIS A 207 3.26 13.76 -1.99
CA HIS A 207 3.80 13.06 -3.16
C HIS A 207 5.05 13.75 -3.75
N ARG A 208 5.07 15.08 -3.80
CA ARG A 208 6.27 15.82 -4.27
C ARG A 208 7.48 15.57 -3.40
N ILE A 209 7.30 15.53 -2.07
CA ILE A 209 8.38 15.24 -1.13
C ILE A 209 8.87 13.79 -1.32
N ALA A 210 7.95 12.83 -1.42
CA ALA A 210 8.30 11.43 -1.68
C ALA A 210 9.07 11.28 -2.99
N ASP A 211 8.57 11.84 -4.08
CA ASP A 211 9.20 11.77 -5.40
C ASP A 211 10.63 12.36 -5.39
N ALA A 212 10.79 13.55 -4.84
CA ALA A 212 12.10 14.18 -4.73
C ALA A 212 13.07 13.36 -3.86
N ALA A 213 12.56 12.73 -2.81
CA ALA A 213 13.35 11.86 -1.96
C ALA A 213 13.72 10.55 -2.70
N HIS A 214 12.79 9.93 -3.41
CA HIS A 214 13.05 8.74 -4.23
C HIS A 214 14.08 9.00 -5.32
N GLU A 215 14.07 10.16 -5.95
CA GLU A 215 15.07 10.51 -6.96
C GLU A 215 16.48 10.66 -6.37
N ARG A 216 16.59 11.12 -5.14
CA ARG A 216 17.86 11.48 -4.50
C ARG A 216 18.40 10.43 -3.54
N LEU A 217 17.55 9.71 -2.83
CA LEU A 217 17.92 8.82 -1.73
C LEU A 217 17.74 7.34 -2.10
N ASP A 218 18.65 6.51 -1.60
CA ASP A 218 18.56 5.06 -1.57
C ASP A 218 18.38 4.64 -0.11
N ILE A 219 17.22 4.07 0.22
CA ILE A 219 16.84 3.71 1.58
C ILE A 219 16.78 2.19 1.72
N LEU A 220 17.59 1.66 2.62
CA LEU A 220 17.46 0.30 3.09
C LEU A 220 16.68 0.29 4.39
N ALA A 221 15.58 -0.46 4.42
CA ALA A 221 14.74 -0.63 5.59
C ALA A 221 14.41 -2.12 5.80
N ALA A 222 14.23 -2.54 7.05
CA ALA A 222 13.82 -3.90 7.40
C ALA A 222 12.92 -3.93 8.63
N GLY A 223 12.03 -4.93 8.67
CA GLY A 223 11.07 -5.14 9.74
C GLY A 223 9.78 -5.77 9.22
N THR A 224 8.78 -5.87 10.07
CA THR A 224 7.42 -6.22 9.66
C THR A 224 6.67 -4.96 9.23
N ASN A 225 5.69 -5.10 8.33
CA ASN A 225 4.91 -3.97 7.84
C ASN A 225 4.36 -3.10 8.99
N HIS A 226 4.53 -1.79 8.87
CA HIS A 226 4.28 -0.74 9.85
C HIS A 226 5.17 -0.80 11.12
N PHE A 227 6.07 -1.79 11.21
CA PHE A 227 7.07 -1.90 12.24
C PHE A 227 8.45 -2.13 11.60
N THR A 228 8.84 -1.21 10.75
CA THR A 228 10.03 -1.25 9.90
C THR A 228 10.99 -0.12 10.30
N TRP A 229 12.27 -0.37 10.18
CA TRP A 229 13.35 0.50 10.65
C TRP A 229 14.27 0.89 9.53
N PHE A 230 14.76 2.14 9.54
CA PHE A 230 15.86 2.53 8.67
C PHE A 230 17.14 1.79 9.07
N LEU A 231 17.76 1.13 8.11
CA LEU A 231 19.08 0.51 8.26
C LEU A 231 20.16 1.33 7.58
N SER A 232 19.84 2.03 6.49
CA SER A 232 20.72 2.91 5.74
C SER A 232 19.90 3.94 4.97
N ILE A 233 20.43 5.15 4.83
CA ILE A 233 19.93 6.19 3.95
C ILE A 233 21.14 6.72 3.18
N LYS A 234 21.25 6.44 1.89
CA LYS A 234 22.36 6.90 1.07
C LYS A 234 21.94 7.98 0.08
N ASP A 235 22.82 8.92 -0.15
CA ASP A 235 22.71 9.83 -1.29
C ASP A 235 23.07 9.09 -2.57
N LYS A 236 22.15 8.96 -3.53
CA LYS A 236 22.38 8.29 -4.82
C LYS A 236 23.47 8.96 -5.68
N GLN A 237 23.71 10.27 -5.48
CA GLN A 237 24.70 11.01 -6.27
C GLN A 237 26.12 10.85 -5.73
N THR A 238 26.28 10.83 -4.41
CA THR A 238 27.61 10.79 -3.77
C THR A 238 27.97 9.44 -3.17
N GLY A 239 26.97 8.58 -2.91
CA GLY A 239 27.14 7.32 -2.17
C GLY A 239 27.30 7.51 -0.66
N GLU A 240 27.18 8.75 -0.14
CA GLU A 240 27.36 9.07 1.28
C GLU A 240 26.25 8.46 2.12
N GLU A 241 26.61 7.87 3.27
CA GLU A 241 25.64 7.37 4.26
C GLU A 241 25.12 8.54 5.12
N LEU A 242 23.83 8.81 5.01
CA LEU A 242 23.16 9.95 5.61
C LEU A 242 22.33 9.63 6.86
N LEU A 243 22.16 8.36 7.24
CA LEU A 243 21.33 7.98 8.40
C LEU A 243 21.80 8.66 9.71
N PRO A 244 23.11 8.79 10.01
CA PRO A 244 23.55 9.54 11.18
C PRO A 244 23.16 11.03 11.14
N LEU A 245 23.30 11.66 9.97
CA LEU A 245 22.89 13.06 9.78
C LEU A 245 21.37 13.21 9.89
N PHE A 246 20.61 12.29 9.28
CA PHE A 246 19.15 12.24 9.37
C PHE A 246 18.69 12.20 10.84
N LYS A 247 19.22 11.26 11.64
CA LYS A 247 18.88 11.16 13.07
C LYS A 247 19.19 12.45 13.84
N LYS A 248 20.35 13.04 13.60
CA LYS A 248 20.75 14.31 14.22
C LYS A 248 19.75 15.41 13.89
N LEU A 249 19.47 15.66 12.61
CA LEU A 249 18.56 16.71 12.17
C LEU A 249 17.11 16.43 12.60
N PHE A 250 16.71 15.17 12.64
CA PHE A 250 15.38 14.77 13.14
C PHE A 250 15.20 15.16 14.61
N LEU A 251 16.19 14.91 15.46
CA LEU A 251 16.17 15.26 16.87
C LEU A 251 16.12 16.78 17.12
N GLU A 252 16.52 17.61 16.16
CA GLU A 252 16.36 19.07 16.21
C GLU A 252 14.91 19.52 15.95
N GLN A 253 14.07 18.66 15.33
CA GLN A 253 12.66 18.94 15.02
C GLN A 253 11.75 18.58 16.20
N LYS A 254 11.40 19.53 17.06
CA LYS A 254 10.69 19.21 18.32
C LYS A 254 9.25 18.75 18.16
N GLU A 255 8.56 19.23 17.13
CA GLU A 255 7.12 19.00 16.92
C GLU A 255 6.81 17.96 15.83
N PHE A 256 7.83 17.52 15.09
CA PHE A 256 7.67 16.56 14.03
C PHE A 256 7.83 15.13 14.56
N GLU A 257 6.80 14.30 14.39
CA GLU A 257 6.77 12.89 14.80
C GLU A 257 7.35 12.68 16.23
N PRO A 258 6.71 13.22 17.28
CA PRO A 258 7.27 13.24 18.64
C PRO A 258 7.45 11.85 19.25
N TYR A 259 6.64 10.85 18.84
CA TYR A 259 6.84 9.47 19.27
C TYR A 259 8.06 8.83 18.62
N THR A 260 8.22 9.00 17.32
CA THR A 260 9.43 8.59 16.58
C THR A 260 10.69 9.19 17.19
N ARG A 261 10.64 10.49 17.56
CA ARG A 261 11.72 11.14 18.31
C ARG A 261 12.05 10.39 19.59
N SER A 262 11.05 10.07 20.42
CA SER A 262 11.23 9.33 21.68
C SER A 262 11.86 7.94 21.45
N ILE A 263 11.52 7.28 20.35
CA ILE A 263 12.13 6.02 19.95
C ILE A 263 13.61 6.20 19.58
N ILE A 264 13.93 7.22 18.80
CA ILE A 264 15.34 7.51 18.45
C ILE A 264 16.15 7.83 19.70
N GLU A 265 15.63 8.66 20.60
CA GLU A 265 16.30 9.03 21.87
C GLU A 265 16.54 7.82 22.77
N THR A 266 15.64 6.83 22.76
CA THR A 266 15.71 5.67 23.65
C THR A 266 16.53 4.53 23.08
N PHE A 267 16.37 4.23 21.77
CA PHE A 267 16.90 3.02 21.14
C PHE A 267 17.97 3.30 20.10
N ASP A 268 18.23 4.56 19.77
CA ASP A 268 19.06 4.97 18.63
C ASP A 268 18.66 4.32 17.30
N GLN A 269 17.36 4.01 17.15
CA GLN A 269 16.78 3.46 15.95
C GLN A 269 15.62 4.33 15.47
N CYS A 270 15.46 4.46 14.17
CA CYS A 270 14.40 5.27 13.59
C CYS A 270 13.41 4.39 12.81
N PRO A 271 12.11 4.37 13.19
CA PRO A 271 11.08 3.71 12.40
C PRO A 271 10.79 4.48 11.12
N THR A 272 10.33 3.75 10.09
CA THR A 272 9.96 4.32 8.79
C THR A 272 8.48 4.66 8.67
N SER A 273 7.64 4.20 9.61
CA SER A 273 6.18 4.27 9.50
C SER A 273 5.54 5.51 10.13
N GLY A 274 6.32 6.35 10.79
CA GLY A 274 5.80 7.49 11.57
C GLY A 274 5.03 7.08 12.82
N ASP A 275 4.61 8.10 13.59
CA ASP A 275 4.05 7.93 14.93
C ASP A 275 2.77 7.09 14.95
N ALA A 276 1.84 7.42 14.08
CA ALA A 276 0.49 6.86 14.10
C ALA A 276 0.47 5.33 13.94
N HIS A 277 1.22 4.81 12.98
CA HIS A 277 1.27 3.37 12.73
C HIS A 277 2.21 2.64 13.67
N PHE A 278 3.36 3.24 14.01
CA PHE A 278 4.33 2.59 14.88
C PHE A 278 3.78 2.37 16.29
N LEU A 279 2.99 3.32 16.76
CA LEU A 279 2.41 3.34 18.10
C LEU A 279 1.46 2.15 18.36
N GLU A 280 0.75 1.65 17.33
CA GLU A 280 -0.14 0.48 17.44
C GLU A 280 0.58 -0.79 17.91
N TYR A 281 1.87 -0.92 17.62
CA TYR A 281 2.66 -2.11 17.95
C TYR A 281 3.24 -2.08 19.35
N MET A 282 3.10 -0.97 20.06
CA MET A 282 3.67 -0.79 21.40
C MET A 282 2.57 -0.86 22.48
N PRO A 283 2.43 -1.99 23.21
CA PRO A 283 1.35 -2.19 24.19
C PRO A 283 1.28 -1.14 25.29
N PHE A 284 2.43 -0.55 25.64
CA PHE A 284 2.50 0.48 26.68
C PHE A 284 1.99 1.84 26.19
N THR A 285 1.97 2.11 24.90
CA THR A 285 1.40 3.34 24.30
C THR A 285 -0.07 3.17 23.95
N SER A 286 -0.50 2.00 23.53
CA SER A 286 -1.90 1.69 23.23
C SER A 286 -2.80 1.62 24.47
N ASN A 287 -2.23 1.60 25.67
CA ASN A 287 -2.98 1.57 26.92
C ASN A 287 -3.41 2.99 27.33
N ARG A 288 -4.72 3.25 27.31
CA ARG A 288 -5.31 4.55 27.65
C ARG A 288 -4.95 5.02 29.05
N ALA A 289 -4.89 4.11 30.02
CA ALA A 289 -4.55 4.46 31.41
C ALA A 289 -3.12 5.00 31.58
N ARG A 290 -2.26 4.77 30.61
CA ARG A 290 -0.87 5.29 30.59
C ARG A 290 -0.75 6.61 29.82
N GLY A 291 -1.84 7.14 29.24
CA GLY A 291 -1.86 8.42 28.51
C GLY A 291 -0.96 8.44 27.27
N GLY A 292 -0.73 7.27 26.61
CA GLY A 292 0.24 7.18 25.54
C GLY A 292 -0.13 7.99 24.28
N TRP A 293 -1.40 7.98 23.92
CA TRP A 293 -1.88 8.68 22.72
C TRP A 293 -1.95 10.19 22.93
N GLU A 294 -2.52 10.62 24.05
CA GLU A 294 -2.62 12.03 24.43
C GLU A 294 -1.24 12.68 24.57
N ARG A 295 -0.27 11.94 25.09
CA ARG A 295 1.11 12.43 25.25
C ARG A 295 1.77 12.83 23.93
N TYR A 296 1.43 12.17 22.84
CA TYR A 296 2.03 12.36 21.51
C TYR A 296 1.06 13.02 20.51
N ASP A 297 -0.11 13.50 20.99
CA ASP A 297 -1.17 14.12 20.17
C ASP A 297 -1.58 13.27 18.94
N ILE A 298 -1.60 11.96 19.11
CA ILE A 298 -1.99 11.04 18.04
C ILE A 298 -3.51 10.99 17.95
N GLN A 299 -4.03 11.29 16.78
CA GLN A 299 -5.45 11.18 16.48
C GLN A 299 -5.79 9.76 15.99
N MET A 300 -6.96 9.26 16.37
CA MET A 300 -7.49 8.00 15.81
C MET A 300 -7.79 8.18 14.31
N TYR A 301 -7.67 7.10 13.56
CA TYR A 301 -8.06 7.11 12.15
C TYR A 301 -9.52 7.58 12.00
N PRO A 302 -9.79 8.58 11.14
CA PRO A 302 -11.12 9.16 10.99
C PRO A 302 -12.02 8.21 10.19
N LEU A 303 -12.68 7.27 10.85
CA LEU A 303 -13.63 6.35 10.20
C LEU A 303 -14.87 7.09 9.67
N LYS A 304 -15.32 8.12 10.41
CA LYS A 304 -16.48 8.93 10.00
C LYS A 304 -16.14 9.81 8.79
N GLY A 305 -17.01 9.78 7.79
CA GLY A 305 -16.84 10.57 6.58
C GLY A 305 -16.10 9.84 5.44
N GLN A 306 -15.53 8.67 5.67
CA GLN A 306 -14.94 7.86 4.61
C GLN A 306 -15.98 7.44 3.55
N ASP A 307 -17.23 7.26 3.97
CA ASP A 307 -18.34 6.93 3.07
C ASP A 307 -18.56 8.04 2.03
N LEU A 308 -18.54 9.31 2.44
CA LEU A 308 -18.72 10.44 1.53
C LEU A 308 -17.58 10.53 0.49
N MET A 309 -16.34 10.28 0.94
CA MET A 309 -15.20 10.23 0.01
C MET A 309 -15.35 9.09 -0.99
N ARG A 310 -15.76 7.92 -0.54
CA ARG A 310 -15.98 6.75 -1.39
C ARG A 310 -17.11 6.98 -2.39
N ASP A 311 -18.21 7.58 -1.97
CA ASP A 311 -19.33 7.92 -2.85
C ASP A 311 -18.91 8.92 -3.94
N GLN A 312 -18.10 9.92 -3.60
CA GLN A 312 -17.52 10.85 -4.57
C GLN A 312 -16.59 10.13 -5.56
N MET A 313 -15.75 9.21 -5.07
CA MET A 313 -14.89 8.41 -5.94
C MET A 313 -15.70 7.55 -6.92
N TRP A 314 -16.79 6.93 -6.47
CA TRP A 314 -17.68 6.18 -7.36
C TRP A 314 -18.35 7.06 -8.39
N GLN A 315 -18.81 8.26 -8.02
CA GLN A 315 -19.35 9.22 -8.97
C GLN A 315 -18.30 9.64 -10.01
N ASP A 316 -17.06 9.90 -9.57
CA ASP A 316 -15.94 10.21 -10.47
C ASP A 316 -15.65 9.07 -11.45
N ILE A 317 -15.66 7.82 -10.98
CA ILE A 317 -15.47 6.63 -11.83
C ILE A 317 -16.59 6.54 -12.87
N ALA A 318 -17.84 6.70 -12.45
CA ALA A 318 -18.99 6.67 -13.36
C ALA A 318 -18.89 7.78 -14.42
N ASP A 319 -18.60 9.00 -14.02
CA ASP A 319 -18.47 10.15 -14.92
C ASP A 319 -17.28 9.99 -15.88
N MET A 320 -16.17 9.44 -15.42
CA MET A 320 -15.04 9.08 -16.29
C MET A 320 -15.43 7.96 -17.26
N ALA A 321 -16.07 6.89 -16.79
CA ALA A 321 -16.49 5.78 -17.65
C ALA A 321 -17.45 6.22 -18.75
N ASP A 322 -18.38 7.13 -18.41
CA ASP A 322 -19.40 7.67 -19.33
C ASP A 322 -18.90 8.83 -20.21
N GLY A 323 -17.65 9.28 -20.06
CA GLY A 323 -17.09 10.40 -20.84
C GLY A 323 -17.48 11.79 -20.37
N LYS A 324 -18.16 11.93 -19.24
CA LYS A 324 -18.55 13.20 -18.65
C LYS A 324 -17.39 13.93 -17.95
N LYS A 325 -16.42 13.16 -17.46
CA LYS A 325 -15.19 13.65 -16.83
C LYS A 325 -13.97 13.21 -17.62
N GLY A 326 -12.95 14.08 -17.71
CA GLY A 326 -11.66 13.77 -18.34
C GLY A 326 -10.87 12.71 -17.56
N ILE A 327 -10.04 11.97 -18.27
CA ILE A 327 -9.20 10.88 -17.69
C ILE A 327 -7.73 11.27 -17.58
N ASP A 328 -7.33 12.48 -17.98
CA ASP A 328 -5.93 12.91 -17.98
C ASP A 328 -5.30 12.90 -16.58
N GLY A 329 -6.08 13.18 -15.54
CA GLY A 329 -5.62 13.09 -14.16
C GLY A 329 -5.10 11.71 -13.78
N LEU A 330 -5.61 10.64 -14.39
CA LEU A 330 -5.15 9.27 -14.13
C LEU A 330 -3.77 8.96 -14.73
N LYS A 331 -3.27 9.78 -15.65
CA LYS A 331 -1.92 9.64 -16.23
C LYS A 331 -0.80 9.93 -15.23
N HIS A 332 -1.09 10.67 -14.19
CA HIS A 332 -0.08 11.14 -13.22
C HIS A 332 -0.11 10.37 -11.89
N VAL A 333 -1.04 9.43 -11.75
CA VAL A 333 -1.11 8.61 -10.53
C VAL A 333 -0.02 7.54 -10.57
N LYS A 334 0.92 7.61 -9.64
CA LYS A 334 1.93 6.56 -9.43
C LYS A 334 1.35 5.42 -8.58
N THR A 335 1.77 4.21 -8.87
CA THR A 335 1.47 3.04 -8.03
C THR A 335 2.54 1.98 -8.24
N GLU A 336 2.97 1.38 -7.17
CA GLU A 336 3.95 0.29 -7.13
C GLU A 336 3.47 -0.96 -7.88
N ARG A 337 2.16 -1.13 -8.06
CA ARG A 337 1.57 -2.33 -8.68
C ARG A 337 2.03 -2.53 -10.12
N ALA A 338 2.01 -1.45 -10.92
CA ALA A 338 2.44 -1.54 -12.31
C ALA A 338 3.97 -1.74 -12.41
N GLU A 339 4.73 -1.05 -11.58
CA GLU A 339 6.19 -1.14 -11.56
C GLU A 339 6.68 -2.53 -11.13
N ILE A 340 6.03 -3.17 -10.15
CA ILE A 340 6.36 -4.54 -9.76
C ILE A 340 6.01 -5.55 -10.86
N ILE A 341 4.87 -5.39 -11.52
CA ILE A 341 4.51 -6.26 -12.66
C ILE A 341 5.55 -6.09 -13.75
N MET A 342 5.98 -4.88 -14.09
CA MET A 342 7.03 -4.62 -15.05
C MET A 342 8.36 -5.23 -14.63
N ALA A 343 8.81 -5.00 -13.42
CA ALA A 343 10.05 -5.55 -12.89
C ALA A 343 10.06 -7.07 -13.00
N SER A 344 8.95 -7.73 -12.68
CA SER A 344 8.83 -9.19 -12.76
C SER A 344 8.80 -9.73 -14.19
N VAL A 345 8.33 -8.95 -15.16
CA VAL A 345 8.32 -9.32 -16.59
C VAL A 345 9.69 -9.12 -17.25
N TRP A 346 10.48 -8.12 -16.80
CA TRP A 346 11.68 -7.68 -17.49
C TRP A 346 12.99 -8.17 -16.89
N THR A 347 13.04 -8.56 -15.63
CA THR A 347 14.31 -8.79 -14.97
C THR A 347 14.47 -10.19 -14.38
N ASP A 348 15.55 -10.85 -14.80
CA ASP A 348 16.30 -11.78 -13.94
C ASP A 348 17.08 -11.02 -12.84
N SER A 349 16.94 -9.70 -12.73
CA SER A 349 17.65 -8.87 -11.77
C SER A 349 16.72 -8.44 -10.63
N HIS A 350 17.15 -8.73 -9.42
CA HIS A 350 16.40 -8.66 -8.16
C HIS A 350 16.45 -7.27 -7.49
N HIS A 351 16.40 -6.17 -8.22
CA HIS A 351 16.31 -4.85 -7.62
C HIS A 351 14.86 -4.42 -7.48
N TYR A 352 14.27 -4.72 -6.33
CA TYR A 352 13.05 -4.09 -5.87
C TYR A 352 13.43 -2.87 -5.04
N ASP A 353 13.22 -1.67 -5.57
CA ASP A 353 13.38 -0.41 -4.82
C ASP A 353 12.27 -0.18 -3.80
N TYR A 354 11.34 -1.13 -3.67
CA TYR A 354 10.20 -1.07 -2.76
C TYR A 354 10.42 -1.97 -1.57
N ALA A 355 10.01 -1.50 -0.38
CA ALA A 355 9.98 -2.33 0.81
C ALA A 355 8.98 -3.45 0.63
N VAL A 356 9.44 -4.53 0.09
CA VAL A 356 8.70 -5.78 0.06
C VAL A 356 8.79 -6.37 1.45
N ASN A 357 7.73 -6.23 2.23
CA ASN A 357 7.64 -6.89 3.52
C ASN A 357 7.36 -8.38 3.29
N LEU A 358 8.41 -9.14 3.03
CA LEU A 358 8.33 -10.59 2.99
C LEU A 358 8.03 -11.10 4.40
N PRO A 359 7.13 -12.08 4.55
CA PRO A 359 7.03 -12.81 5.80
C PRO A 359 8.39 -13.36 6.17
N ASN A 360 8.77 -13.30 7.45
CA ASN A 360 10.07 -13.81 7.96
C ASN A 360 10.38 -15.25 7.52
N THR A 361 9.38 -16.00 7.08
CA THR A 361 9.50 -17.38 6.59
C THR A 361 9.93 -17.49 5.11
N GLN A 362 10.02 -16.39 4.36
CA GLN A 362 10.46 -16.37 2.95
C GLN A 362 11.88 -15.81 2.76
N ALA A 363 12.49 -15.27 3.82
CA ALA A 363 13.88 -14.79 3.78
C ALA A 363 14.92 -15.91 3.74
N ASP A 364 14.53 -17.17 3.91
CA ASP A 364 15.41 -18.34 3.96
C ASP A 364 15.40 -19.15 2.65
N HIS A 365 14.93 -18.58 1.53
CA HIS A 365 14.94 -19.30 0.23
C HIS A 365 15.55 -18.49 -0.89
#